data_9919d9ccc45eb5f3fe83be0f488775a6
#
_entry.id   9919d9ccc45eb5f3fe83be0f488775a6
#
_cell.length_a   1.000
_cell.length_b   1.000
_cell.length_c   1.000
_cell.angle_alpha   90.00
_cell.angle_beta   90.00
_cell.angle_gamma   90.00
#
_symmetry.space_group_name_H-M   'P 1'
#
loop_
_entity.id
_entity.type
_entity.pdbx_description
1 polymer ?
#
loop_
_entity_poly.entity_id
_entity_poly.type
_entity_poly.pdbx_seq_one_letter_code
_entity_poly.pdbx_strand_id
1 'polypeptide(L)'
;MTFTYSGDPTTSVRNRVRFLLNDTLLSDPLFTDEELDYLITEWGTDVYEICRAGAETLSSKFTRLADSTSKSVGDLSVSLSYSAKASQYQELAASFLARRMRKSPPTPWANADNLNNSVDRVVDNYNTEFWVGQFDNPNNILDKRIVE
;
A
#
# COMPACT_ATOMS: atom_id res chain seq x y z
N MET A 1 29.58 -9.40 0.54
CA MET A 1 28.35 -8.90 1.16
C MET A 1 28.70 -7.61 1.85
N THR A 2 28.16 -6.52 1.39
CA THR A 2 28.37 -5.21 1.99
C THR A 2 27.17 -4.86 2.86
N PHE A 3 27.44 -4.23 4.00
CA PHE A 3 26.43 -3.73 4.92
C PHE A 3 26.87 -2.35 5.41
N THR A 4 26.10 -1.34 5.07
CA THR A 4 26.38 0.04 5.47
C THR A 4 25.19 0.65 6.16
N TYR A 5 25.35 1.01 7.43
CA TYR A 5 24.39 1.78 8.20
C TYR A 5 25.09 2.86 8.99
N SER A 6 24.77 4.12 8.76
CA SER A 6 25.46 5.27 9.39
C SER A 6 24.96 5.61 10.78
N GLY A 7 23.92 4.94 11.28
CA GLY A 7 23.23 5.30 12.51
C GLY A 7 22.21 6.44 12.37
N ASP A 8 22.20 7.11 11.22
CA ASP A 8 21.25 8.19 10.93
C ASP A 8 20.33 7.82 9.76
N PRO A 9 19.04 7.59 10.00
CA PRO A 9 18.08 7.22 8.95
C PRO A 9 17.75 8.36 7.98
N THR A 10 18.21 9.60 8.26
CA THR A 10 17.93 10.75 7.38
C THR A 10 18.90 10.88 6.22
N THR A 11 20.08 10.27 6.30
CA THR A 11 21.19 10.44 5.36
C THR A 11 20.94 9.81 3.99
N SER A 12 20.18 8.72 3.93
CA SER A 12 19.86 8.05 2.67
C SER A 12 18.56 7.23 2.76
N VAL A 13 17.96 6.92 1.60
CA VAL A 13 16.80 6.03 1.51
C VAL A 13 17.15 4.65 2.08
N ARG A 14 18.35 4.11 1.77
CA ARG A 14 18.82 2.84 2.31
C ARG A 14 18.85 2.82 3.84
N ASN A 15 19.41 3.85 4.47
CA ASN A 15 19.47 3.96 5.92
C ASN A 15 18.06 4.06 6.53
N ARG A 16 17.15 4.78 5.89
CA ARG A 16 15.75 4.86 6.32
C ARG A 16 15.04 3.53 6.25
N VAL A 17 15.23 2.77 5.17
CA VAL A 17 14.67 1.42 5.01
C VAL A 17 15.25 0.47 6.07
N ARG A 18 16.58 0.46 6.29
CA ARG A 18 17.20 -0.35 7.35
C ARG A 18 16.62 -0.03 8.72
N PHE A 19 16.48 1.23 9.05
CA PHE A 19 15.88 1.66 10.33
C PHE A 19 14.44 1.16 10.48
N LEU A 20 13.61 1.29 9.46
CA LEU A 20 12.20 0.89 9.50
C LEU A 20 12.02 -0.64 9.54
N LEU A 21 12.92 -1.39 8.94
CA LEU A 21 12.95 -2.85 8.97
C LEU A 21 13.68 -3.41 10.20
N ASN A 22 14.23 -2.55 11.05
CA ASN A 22 15.06 -2.91 12.21
C ASN A 22 16.34 -3.67 11.81
N ASP A 23 16.88 -3.40 10.61
CA ASP A 23 18.11 -3.98 10.05
C ASP A 23 19.29 -3.03 10.32
N THR A 24 19.61 -2.82 11.59
CA THR A 24 20.63 -1.84 12.03
C THR A 24 21.89 -2.49 12.59
N LEU A 25 21.90 -3.83 12.71
CA LEU A 25 22.99 -4.56 13.33
C LEU A 25 23.90 -5.20 12.27
N LEU A 26 25.16 -4.76 12.23
CA LEU A 26 26.17 -5.35 11.36
C LEU A 26 26.46 -6.85 11.67
N SER A 27 26.26 -7.24 12.93
CA SER A 27 26.49 -8.64 13.36
C SER A 27 25.45 -9.64 12.86
N ASP A 28 24.25 -9.18 12.55
CA ASP A 28 23.13 -10.01 12.06
C ASP A 28 22.33 -9.24 11.01
N PRO A 29 22.89 -9.00 9.81
CA PRO A 29 22.24 -8.25 8.77
C PRO A 29 21.09 -9.05 8.15
N LEU A 30 19.94 -8.40 8.01
CA LEU A 30 18.77 -9.00 7.34
C LEU A 30 18.90 -8.91 5.82
N PHE A 31 19.47 -7.80 5.34
CA PHE A 31 19.73 -7.52 3.92
C PHE A 31 21.16 -7.05 3.69
N THR A 32 21.69 -7.40 2.55
CA THR A 32 22.90 -6.79 2.00
C THR A 32 22.58 -5.42 1.38
N ASP A 33 23.59 -4.59 1.17
CA ASP A 33 23.42 -3.30 0.49
C ASP A 33 22.90 -3.50 -0.94
N GLU A 34 23.35 -4.53 -1.61
CA GLU A 34 22.98 -4.87 -2.99
C GLU A 34 21.49 -5.28 -3.07
N GLU A 35 20.99 -6.06 -2.09
CA GLU A 35 19.58 -6.44 -2.01
C GLU A 35 18.68 -5.23 -1.76
N LEU A 36 19.10 -4.31 -0.88
CA LEU A 36 18.35 -3.08 -0.65
C LEU A 36 18.37 -2.14 -1.85
N ASP A 37 19.49 -2.01 -2.54
CA ASP A 37 19.59 -1.20 -3.75
C ASP A 37 18.69 -1.74 -4.86
N TYR A 38 18.56 -3.07 -4.98
CA TYR A 38 17.60 -3.69 -5.87
C TYR A 38 16.16 -3.29 -5.50
N LEU A 39 15.77 -3.42 -4.23
CA LEU A 39 14.44 -3.04 -3.77
C LEU A 39 14.15 -1.56 -4.01
N ILE A 40 15.14 -0.69 -3.77
CA ILE A 40 15.01 0.76 -4.00
C ILE A 40 14.84 1.05 -5.50
N THR A 41 15.56 0.34 -6.36
CA THR A 41 15.47 0.52 -7.81
C THR A 41 14.11 0.05 -8.34
N GLU A 42 13.62 -1.08 -7.85
CA GLU A 42 12.36 -1.69 -8.28
C GLU A 42 11.13 -0.89 -7.83
N TRP A 43 11.11 -0.45 -6.57
CA TRP A 43 9.95 0.21 -5.95
C TRP A 43 10.05 1.73 -5.89
N GLY A 44 11.13 2.32 -6.40
CA GLY A 44 11.32 3.75 -6.54
C GLY A 44 11.55 4.48 -5.22
N THR A 45 10.88 5.63 -5.03
CA THR A 45 11.12 6.55 -3.90
C THR A 45 10.15 6.38 -2.73
N ASP A 46 9.13 5.56 -2.85
CA ASP A 46 8.18 5.33 -1.75
C ASP A 46 8.77 4.37 -0.72
N VAL A 47 9.33 4.96 0.34
CA VAL A 47 10.01 4.21 1.41
C VAL A 47 9.10 3.16 2.06
N TYR A 48 7.80 3.43 2.19
CA TYR A 48 6.88 2.46 2.80
C TYR A 48 6.62 1.27 1.87
N GLU A 49 6.61 1.48 0.56
CA GLU A 49 6.47 0.40 -0.41
C GLU A 49 7.73 -0.48 -0.44
N ILE A 50 8.93 0.14 -0.41
CA ILE A 50 10.19 -0.57 -0.30
C ILE A 50 10.22 -1.42 0.99
N CYS A 51 9.84 -0.83 2.12
CA CYS A 51 9.79 -1.55 3.40
C CYS A 51 8.75 -2.69 3.39
N ARG A 52 7.62 -2.52 2.72
CA ARG A 52 6.61 -3.57 2.54
C ARG A 52 7.20 -4.75 1.77
N ALA A 53 7.78 -4.48 0.60
CA ALA A 53 8.41 -5.50 -0.23
C ALA A 53 9.57 -6.21 0.49
N GLY A 54 10.39 -5.46 1.24
CA GLY A 54 11.44 -6.01 2.09
C GLY A 54 10.89 -6.93 3.19
N ALA A 55 9.84 -6.52 3.88
CA ALA A 55 9.21 -7.34 4.93
C ALA A 55 8.58 -8.62 4.36
N GLU A 56 7.94 -8.57 3.19
CA GLU A 56 7.41 -9.74 2.48
C GLU A 56 8.54 -10.72 2.10
N THR A 57 9.67 -10.18 1.63
CA THR A 57 10.86 -10.98 1.30
C THR A 57 11.42 -11.69 2.54
N LEU A 58 11.51 -10.98 3.69
CA LEU A 58 11.95 -11.56 4.96
C LEU A 58 10.97 -12.62 5.46
N SER A 59 9.67 -12.39 5.37
CA SER A 59 8.65 -13.38 5.73
C SER A 59 8.85 -14.68 4.93
N SER A 60 9.04 -14.58 3.61
CA SER A 60 9.31 -15.73 2.74
C SER A 60 10.62 -16.43 3.09
N LYS A 61 11.68 -15.67 3.40
CA LYS A 61 12.98 -16.21 3.83
C LYS A 61 12.85 -17.02 5.13
N PHE A 62 12.14 -16.50 6.13
CA PHE A 62 11.94 -17.18 7.40
C PHE A 62 10.99 -18.37 7.30
N THR A 63 9.97 -18.32 6.45
CA THR A 63 9.11 -19.48 6.15
C THR A 63 9.93 -20.61 5.57
N ARG A 64 10.81 -20.35 4.60
CA ARG A 64 11.70 -21.35 4.04
C ARG A 64 12.66 -21.95 5.08
N LEU A 65 13.17 -21.12 6.00
CA LEU A 65 14.03 -21.60 7.08
C LEU A 65 13.26 -22.46 8.07
N ALA A 66 12.03 -22.13 8.41
CA ALA A 66 11.16 -22.95 9.25
C ALA A 66 10.92 -24.33 8.65
N ASP A 67 10.63 -24.41 7.36
CA ASP A 67 10.43 -25.68 6.64
C ASP A 67 11.68 -26.52 6.58
N SER A 68 12.85 -25.90 6.42
CA SER A 68 14.13 -26.64 6.37
C SER A 68 14.53 -27.23 7.72
N THR A 69 14.24 -26.51 8.81
CA THR A 69 14.56 -26.96 10.18
C THR A 69 13.57 -27.99 10.72
N SER A 70 12.32 -27.98 10.26
CA SER A 70 11.33 -28.97 10.66
C SER A 70 11.67 -30.39 10.21
N LYS A 71 12.55 -30.55 9.24
CA LYS A 71 13.08 -31.86 8.78
C LYS A 71 14.20 -32.44 9.65
N SER A 72 14.75 -31.65 10.57
CA SER A 72 15.80 -32.10 11.49
C SER A 72 15.16 -32.54 12.81
N VAL A 73 15.13 -33.85 13.03
CA VAL A 73 14.60 -34.48 14.25
C VAL A 73 15.47 -34.05 15.44
N GLY A 74 15.08 -33.00 16.16
CA GLY A 74 15.76 -32.51 17.36
C GLY A 74 15.67 -31.01 17.62
N ASP A 75 15.21 -30.19 16.67
CA ASP A 75 15.24 -28.73 16.79
C ASP A 75 13.86 -28.07 16.60
N LEU A 76 12.85 -28.68 17.22
CA LEU A 76 11.45 -28.19 17.15
C LEU A 76 11.29 -26.74 17.62
N SER A 77 12.13 -26.31 18.59
CA SER A 77 12.11 -24.97 19.14
C SER A 77 12.61 -23.91 18.15
N VAL A 78 13.59 -24.22 17.31
CA VAL A 78 14.13 -23.31 16.29
C VAL A 78 13.13 -23.10 15.15
N SER A 79 12.47 -24.17 14.71
CA SER A 79 11.48 -24.08 13.64
C SER A 79 10.27 -23.22 14.07
N LEU A 80 9.84 -23.32 15.32
CA LEU A 80 8.79 -22.48 15.88
C LEU A 80 9.19 -21.01 15.92
N SER A 81 10.45 -20.70 16.24
CA SER A 81 10.94 -19.32 16.27
C SER A 81 10.99 -18.69 14.87
N TYR A 82 11.34 -19.42 13.84
CA TYR A 82 11.35 -18.93 12.45
C TYR A 82 9.94 -18.73 11.91
N SER A 83 9.01 -19.60 12.23
CA SER A 83 7.59 -19.42 11.88
C SER A 83 7.01 -18.17 12.53
N ALA A 84 7.29 -17.91 13.81
CA ALA A 84 6.87 -16.71 14.48
C ALA A 84 7.48 -15.44 13.86
N LYS A 85 8.77 -15.47 13.50
CA LYS A 85 9.43 -14.36 12.79
C LYS A 85 8.77 -14.10 11.41
N ALA A 86 8.46 -15.15 10.67
CA ALA A 86 7.77 -15.02 9.38
C ALA A 86 6.42 -14.29 9.52
N SER A 87 5.61 -14.67 10.52
CA SER A 87 4.34 -13.99 10.81
C SER A 87 4.52 -12.55 11.23
N GLN A 88 5.52 -12.24 12.07
CA GLN A 88 5.83 -10.87 12.48
C GLN A 88 6.19 -9.98 11.28
N TYR A 89 6.99 -10.48 10.33
CA TYR A 89 7.33 -9.71 9.12
C TYR A 89 6.13 -9.55 8.19
N GLN A 90 5.21 -10.50 8.14
CA GLN A 90 3.96 -10.38 7.40
C GLN A 90 3.06 -9.29 7.99
N GLU A 91 2.90 -9.24 9.32
CA GLU A 91 2.18 -8.18 10.02
C GLU A 91 2.86 -6.82 9.81
N LEU A 92 4.19 -6.78 9.82
CA LEU A 92 4.96 -5.57 9.56
C LEU A 92 4.71 -5.06 8.15
N ALA A 93 4.68 -5.93 7.14
CA ALA A 93 4.35 -5.57 5.76
C ALA A 93 2.95 -4.95 5.65
N ALA A 94 1.95 -5.54 6.30
CA ALA A 94 0.60 -4.99 6.36
C ALA A 94 0.57 -3.61 7.05
N SER A 95 1.37 -3.40 8.10
CA SER A 95 1.49 -2.10 8.77
C SER A 95 2.08 -1.01 7.87
N PHE A 96 3.06 -1.35 7.02
CA PHE A 96 3.64 -0.41 6.05
C PHE A 96 2.63 -0.01 4.98
N LEU A 97 1.84 -0.95 4.50
CA LEU A 97 0.74 -0.65 3.57
C LEU A 97 -0.26 0.33 4.20
N ALA A 98 -0.64 0.11 5.44
CA ALA A 98 -1.54 1.00 6.17
C ALA A 98 -0.93 2.41 6.38
N ARG A 99 0.38 2.50 6.66
CA ARG A 99 1.09 3.79 6.79
C ARG A 99 1.17 4.53 5.47
N ARG A 100 1.42 3.82 4.37
CA ARG A 100 1.42 4.37 3.01
C ARG A 100 0.07 4.98 2.68
N MET A 101 -1.01 4.25 2.92
CA MET A 101 -2.37 4.73 2.67
C MET A 101 -2.73 5.96 3.50
N ARG A 102 -2.26 6.05 4.75
CA ARG A 102 -2.45 7.24 5.59
C ARG A 102 -1.68 8.44 5.08
N LYS A 103 -0.48 8.24 4.52
CA LYS A 103 0.37 9.30 3.98
C LYS A 103 -0.16 9.83 2.65
N SER A 104 -0.77 8.96 1.86
CA SER A 104 -1.42 9.29 0.60
C SER A 104 -2.86 8.77 0.67
N PRO A 105 -3.75 9.44 1.42
CA PRO A 105 -5.14 9.01 1.45
C PRO A 105 -5.69 9.07 0.03
N PRO A 106 -6.50 8.08 -0.38
CA PRO A 106 -7.18 8.17 -1.65
C PRO A 106 -7.98 9.47 -1.65
N THR A 107 -7.62 10.37 -2.54
CA THR A 107 -8.40 11.60 -2.69
C THR A 107 -9.81 11.18 -3.05
N PRO A 108 -10.86 11.79 -2.45
CA PRO A 108 -12.25 11.51 -2.81
C PRO A 108 -12.52 11.68 -4.31
N TRP A 109 -11.61 12.38 -4.98
CA TRP A 109 -11.62 12.72 -6.40
C TRP A 109 -10.72 11.79 -7.25
N ALA A 110 -10.15 10.72 -6.68
CA ALA A 110 -9.31 9.79 -7.43
C ALA A 110 -10.06 9.09 -8.59
N ASN A 111 -11.38 9.13 -8.57
CA ASN A 111 -12.26 8.69 -9.64
C ASN A 111 -12.87 9.87 -10.44
N ALA A 112 -12.36 11.10 -10.28
CA ALA A 112 -12.90 12.24 -11.01
C ALA A 112 -12.85 12.03 -12.52
N ASP A 113 -11.78 11.39 -13.03
CA ASP A 113 -11.68 11.02 -14.44
C ASP A 113 -12.71 9.95 -14.84
N ASN A 114 -12.99 8.99 -13.95
CA ASN A 114 -14.03 7.99 -14.16
C ASN A 114 -15.44 8.59 -14.02
N LEU A 115 -15.60 9.55 -13.12
CA LEU A 115 -16.86 10.30 -12.97
C LEU A 115 -17.10 11.19 -14.19
N ASN A 116 -16.09 11.92 -14.67
CA ASN A 116 -16.19 12.70 -15.88
C ASN A 116 -16.50 11.82 -17.10
N ASN A 117 -15.81 10.68 -17.27
CA ASN A 117 -16.10 9.74 -18.32
C ASN A 117 -17.50 9.09 -18.19
N SER A 118 -17.99 8.89 -16.96
CA SER A 118 -19.35 8.36 -16.75
C SER A 118 -20.41 9.43 -16.98
N VAL A 119 -20.14 10.68 -16.60
CA VAL A 119 -21.01 11.81 -16.87
C VAL A 119 -21.07 12.12 -18.36
N ASP A 120 -19.94 12.11 -19.06
CA ASP A 120 -19.90 12.31 -20.51
C ASP A 120 -20.65 11.19 -21.25
N ARG A 121 -20.55 9.93 -20.80
CA ARG A 121 -21.34 8.82 -21.35
C ARG A 121 -22.83 8.94 -21.07
N VAL A 122 -23.19 9.49 -19.91
CA VAL A 122 -24.60 9.72 -19.55
C VAL A 122 -25.16 10.87 -20.37
N VAL A 123 -24.38 11.94 -20.58
CA VAL A 123 -24.78 13.08 -21.42
C VAL A 123 -24.94 12.65 -22.89
N ASP A 124 -24.05 11.80 -23.42
CA ASP A 124 -24.12 11.33 -24.79
C ASP A 124 -25.29 10.34 -25.06
N ASN A 125 -25.70 9.56 -24.06
CA ASN A 125 -26.75 8.55 -24.22
C ASN A 125 -28.14 8.99 -23.74
N TYR A 126 -28.20 9.94 -22.86
CA TYR A 126 -29.44 10.52 -22.38
C TYR A 126 -29.36 12.01 -22.68
N ASN A 127 -30.18 12.47 -23.59
CA ASN A 127 -30.41 13.88 -23.84
C ASN A 127 -31.03 14.51 -22.59
N THR A 128 -30.21 14.59 -21.52
CA THR A 128 -30.55 15.25 -20.26
C THR A 128 -30.39 16.76 -20.47
N GLU A 129 -31.09 17.29 -21.46
CA GLU A 129 -31.42 18.71 -21.40
C GLU A 129 -32.30 18.88 -20.17
N PHE A 130 -31.75 19.55 -19.16
CA PHE A 130 -32.57 20.10 -18.10
C PHE A 130 -33.54 21.08 -18.76
N TRP A 131 -34.68 20.59 -19.11
CA TRP A 131 -35.70 21.45 -19.70
C TRP A 131 -36.31 22.31 -18.62
N VAL A 132 -36.53 23.53 -18.95
CA VAL A 132 -37.16 24.54 -18.06
C VAL A 132 -38.50 23.97 -17.59
N GLY A 133 -38.64 23.76 -16.28
CA GLY A 133 -39.80 23.15 -15.67
C GLY A 133 -39.61 21.77 -15.04
N GLN A 134 -38.41 21.16 -15.11
CA GLN A 134 -38.15 19.86 -14.50
C GLN A 134 -38.33 19.83 -12.97
N PHE A 135 -38.17 20.98 -12.33
CA PHE A 135 -38.36 21.17 -10.88
C PHE A 135 -39.59 22.02 -10.55
N ASP A 136 -40.41 22.33 -11.54
CA ASP A 136 -41.66 23.06 -11.28
C ASP A 136 -42.60 22.09 -10.52
N ASN A 137 -43.13 22.62 -9.39
CA ASN A 137 -44.07 21.89 -8.59
C ASN A 137 -45.29 21.52 -9.46
N PRO A 138 -45.69 20.23 -9.55
CA PRO A 138 -46.85 19.82 -10.34
C PRO A 138 -48.14 20.52 -9.98
N ASN A 139 -48.19 21.20 -8.82
CA ASN A 139 -49.33 22.03 -8.43
C ASN A 139 -49.42 23.36 -9.17
N ASN A 140 -48.35 23.81 -9.87
CA ASN A 140 -48.41 24.98 -10.75
C ASN A 140 -49.20 24.76 -12.05
N ILE A 141 -49.60 23.53 -12.32
CA ILE A 141 -50.44 23.21 -13.47
C ILE A 141 -51.89 23.76 -13.27
N LEU A 142 -52.24 24.05 -12.04
CA LEU A 142 -53.57 24.61 -11.71
C LEU A 142 -53.70 26.13 -12.00
N ASP A 143 -52.60 26.87 -12.01
CA ASP A 143 -52.63 28.29 -12.30
C ASP A 143 -52.79 28.63 -13.78
N LYS A 144 -52.55 27.67 -14.68
CA LYS A 144 -52.75 27.90 -16.12
C LYS A 144 -54.18 27.72 -16.62
N ARG A 145 -55.12 27.36 -15.72
CA ARG A 145 -56.53 27.16 -16.06
C ARG A 145 -57.42 28.33 -15.66
N ILE A 146 -56.85 29.40 -15.12
CA ILE A 146 -57.65 30.55 -14.60
C ILE A 146 -57.52 31.79 -15.51
N VAL A 147 -56.92 31.63 -16.70
CA VAL A 147 -56.82 32.75 -17.67
C VAL A 147 -57.47 32.27 -18.98
N GLU A 148 -58.78 32.05 -18.93
CA GLU A 148 -59.71 32.15 -20.03
C GLU A 148 -61.02 32.88 -19.51
#